data_1edad407231e2ba1e52c696be8b0cd1b
#
_entry.id   1edad407231e2ba1e52c696be8b0cd1b
#
_cell.length_a   1.000
_cell.length_b   1.000
_cell.length_c   1.000
_cell.angle_alpha   90.00
_cell.angle_beta   90.00
_cell.angle_gamma   90.00
#
_symmetry.space_group_name_H-M   'P 1'
#
loop_
_entity.id
_entity.type
_entity.pdbx_description
1 polymer ?
#
loop_
_entity_poly.entity_id
_entity_poly.type
_entity_poly.pdbx_seq_one_letter_code
_entity_poly.pdbx_strand_id
1 'polypeptide(L)'
;MANLSKIKRDSLIDKIENLKLKNKKDEDTILLLNEIINELTGKKYGLVWEQHEENVDKKMGTAIPVFDEIKEREICGNPADKKINFLLEGDNLHSLKLLEKTHKGRIDVIYIDPPYNTGNSFTYNDENIELNDNYRHSKWISFMAERLEIARNLLSEQGIIFISIDDNEQANLKLLCDGIFDEKNFFAQIIVQSNKRGQTYKQIAKTHEYILIYTKTPEAEFNEISKSEDDNDLNLVDNIGNFNIRELRNRNPKFGKHNRPNLFYPFYVNPSVVDKDGFSPVSVIKSSEYNIEVFPYNSKNEESCWRWGKELSKDNYKSDTLNSNLVAKIKKDGKYNIYEKYRKSTYKAKSIWNEIEMITEKGTVQLGEMDLTEYFDFPKPVELIKKCLKIGTRENSIVLDFFAGSGTTGQAVMELNKEDGGNRKFILCTNNEIKEEKLLNFQEKLLGSKPQKYTQKQKKELSQEEIIKRDLDIEKWEKDASALLQTKECQELGICRSATYQRLKTVITGKTIKENKYSDGIPANLKYYKTDFVDKYSDDPDYFIEDKLMEYIVEMIQLENGIRIDN
;
A
#
# COMPACT_ATOMS: atom_id res chain seq x y z
N MET A 1 39.93 3.65 -6.88
CA MET A 1 40.40 3.37 -5.49
C MET A 1 40.24 1.89 -5.22
N ALA A 2 41.28 1.23 -4.69
CA ALA A 2 41.17 -0.18 -4.33
C ALA A 2 40.24 -0.38 -3.14
N ASN A 3 39.28 -1.30 -3.26
CA ASN A 3 38.35 -1.62 -2.18
C ASN A 3 39.10 -2.47 -1.12
N LEU A 4 39.61 -1.81 -0.07
CA LEU A 4 40.38 -2.44 1.00
C LEU A 4 39.60 -3.55 1.73
N SER A 5 38.28 -3.42 1.86
CA SER A 5 37.42 -4.45 2.46
C SER A 5 37.35 -5.69 1.58
N LYS A 6 37.27 -5.52 0.26
CA LYS A 6 37.33 -6.62 -0.71
C LYS A 6 38.67 -7.38 -0.62
N ILE A 7 39.78 -6.66 -0.59
CA ILE A 7 41.13 -7.27 -0.51
C ILE A 7 41.28 -8.07 0.79
N LYS A 8 40.84 -7.54 1.94
CA LYS A 8 40.88 -8.25 3.21
C LYS A 8 40.01 -9.51 3.21
N ARG A 9 38.81 -9.42 2.64
CA ARG A 9 37.88 -10.54 2.52
C ARG A 9 38.46 -11.65 1.62
N ASP A 10 38.93 -11.29 0.43
CA ASP A 10 39.50 -12.24 -0.52
C ASP A 10 40.72 -12.97 0.11
N SER A 11 41.57 -12.24 0.85
CA SER A 11 42.66 -12.83 1.64
C SER A 11 42.20 -13.78 2.74
N LEU A 12 41.03 -13.52 3.37
CA LEU A 12 40.45 -14.40 4.37
C LEU A 12 39.90 -15.68 3.71
N ILE A 13 39.21 -15.55 2.59
CA ILE A 13 38.67 -16.67 1.82
C ILE A 13 39.82 -17.60 1.40
N ASP A 14 40.93 -17.06 0.86
CA ASP A 14 42.12 -17.85 0.50
C ASP A 14 42.67 -18.64 1.70
N LYS A 15 42.69 -18.04 2.89
CA LYS A 15 43.13 -18.74 4.12
C LYS A 15 42.18 -19.88 4.49
N ILE A 16 40.85 -19.66 4.38
CA ILE A 16 39.84 -20.67 4.66
C ILE A 16 39.92 -21.83 3.65
N GLU A 17 40.06 -21.53 2.37
CA GLU A 17 40.27 -22.58 1.33
C GLU A 17 41.51 -23.40 1.62
N ASN A 18 42.64 -22.78 2.06
CA ASN A 18 43.82 -23.50 2.50
C ASN A 18 43.60 -24.39 3.72
N LEU A 19 42.74 -23.98 4.66
CA LEU A 19 42.31 -24.79 5.80
C LEU A 19 41.47 -26.00 5.37
N LYS A 20 40.54 -25.84 4.44
CA LYS A 20 39.76 -26.94 3.83
C LYS A 20 40.67 -27.98 3.18
N LEU A 21 41.70 -27.54 2.46
CA LEU A 21 42.67 -28.43 1.85
C LEU A 21 43.48 -29.27 2.87
N LYS A 22 43.73 -28.71 4.07
CA LYS A 22 44.40 -29.41 5.18
C LYS A 22 43.51 -30.40 5.91
N ASN A 23 42.20 -30.15 5.96
CA ASN A 23 41.24 -30.95 6.72
C ASN A 23 40.28 -31.79 5.84
N LYS A 24 40.73 -32.24 4.69
CA LYS A 24 39.95 -32.98 3.66
C LYS A 24 39.17 -34.21 4.17
N LYS A 25 39.50 -34.73 5.33
CA LYS A 25 38.89 -35.95 5.89
C LYS A 25 37.80 -35.63 6.96
N ASP A 26 37.61 -34.40 7.31
CA ASP A 26 36.66 -33.96 8.33
C ASP A 26 35.49 -33.21 7.64
N GLU A 27 34.43 -33.95 7.35
CA GLU A 27 33.26 -33.44 6.61
C GLU A 27 32.57 -32.30 7.38
N ASP A 28 32.47 -32.38 8.70
CA ASP A 28 31.81 -31.36 9.54
C ASP A 28 32.60 -30.05 9.51
N THR A 29 33.95 -30.13 9.62
CA THR A 29 34.83 -28.96 9.48
C THR A 29 34.72 -28.35 8.06
N ILE A 30 34.61 -29.16 7.01
CA ILE A 30 34.44 -28.65 5.62
C ILE A 30 33.09 -27.93 5.45
N LEU A 31 32.01 -28.47 6.01
CA LEU A 31 30.69 -27.84 5.99
C LEU A 31 30.73 -26.48 6.66
N LEU A 32 31.25 -26.39 7.89
CA LEU A 32 31.39 -25.14 8.62
C LEU A 32 32.24 -24.10 7.88
N LEU A 33 33.37 -24.52 7.27
CA LEU A 33 34.21 -23.62 6.48
C LEU A 33 33.51 -23.13 5.20
N ASN A 34 32.63 -23.96 4.59
CA ASN A 34 31.80 -23.54 3.47
C ASN A 34 30.75 -22.50 3.88
N GLU A 35 30.10 -22.67 5.04
CA GLU A 35 29.17 -21.69 5.59
C GLU A 35 29.86 -20.34 5.83
N ILE A 36 31.08 -20.36 6.42
CA ILE A 36 31.88 -19.14 6.64
C ILE A 36 32.22 -18.46 5.30
N ILE A 37 32.60 -19.23 4.27
CA ILE A 37 32.87 -18.67 2.94
C ILE A 37 31.61 -18.05 2.34
N ASN A 38 30.45 -18.70 2.47
CA ASN A 38 29.18 -18.18 1.98
C ASN A 38 28.82 -16.87 2.67
N GLU A 39 28.99 -16.76 3.99
CA GLU A 39 28.80 -15.51 4.73
C GLU A 39 29.79 -14.41 4.31
N LEU A 40 31.04 -14.75 4.06
CA LEU A 40 32.07 -13.81 3.58
C LEU A 40 31.85 -13.37 2.13
N THR A 41 31.28 -14.24 1.28
CA THR A 41 31.02 -13.97 -0.16
C THR A 41 29.66 -13.36 -0.40
N GLY A 42 28.75 -13.45 0.57
CA GLY A 42 27.45 -12.78 0.53
C GLY A 42 27.62 -11.30 0.19
N LYS A 43 26.82 -10.78 -0.75
CA LYS A 43 26.89 -9.38 -1.20
C LYS A 43 26.63 -8.43 -0.01
N LYS A 44 27.70 -7.83 0.56
CA LYS A 44 27.61 -6.81 1.60
C LYS A 44 27.76 -5.39 1.03
N TYR A 45 26.99 -5.10 -0.04
CA TYR A 45 26.87 -3.75 -0.59
C TYR A 45 25.45 -3.26 -0.34
N GLY A 46 25.30 -2.11 0.33
CA GLY A 46 24.02 -1.53 0.69
C GLY A 46 23.73 -1.61 2.17
N LEU A 47 22.46 -1.72 2.52
CA LEU A 47 21.98 -1.80 3.90
C LEU A 47 22.39 -3.14 4.52
N VAL A 48 23.07 -3.09 5.66
CA VAL A 48 23.46 -4.26 6.47
C VAL A 48 22.84 -4.12 7.85
N TRP A 49 22.15 -5.16 8.31
CA TRP A 49 21.52 -5.20 9.63
C TRP A 49 21.73 -6.57 10.28
N GLU A 50 21.54 -6.63 11.59
CA GLU A 50 21.51 -7.89 12.33
C GLU A 50 20.14 -8.54 12.17
N GLN A 51 20.11 -9.83 11.83
CA GLN A 51 18.87 -10.60 11.77
C GLN A 51 18.40 -10.95 13.17
N HIS A 52 17.11 -10.80 13.40
CA HIS A 52 16.44 -11.18 14.66
C HIS A 52 15.38 -12.22 14.33
N GLU A 53 15.42 -13.35 15.03
CA GLU A 53 14.44 -14.43 14.91
C GLU A 53 13.17 -14.06 15.69
N GLU A 54 12.01 -14.13 15.03
CA GLU A 54 10.71 -13.89 15.65
C GLU A 54 10.18 -15.17 16.32
N ASN A 55 9.28 -15.04 17.32
CA ASN A 55 8.59 -16.19 17.92
C ASN A 55 7.79 -17.01 16.91
N VAL A 56 7.31 -16.35 15.89
CA VAL A 56 6.64 -16.93 14.72
C VAL A 56 7.54 -17.95 14.02
N ASP A 57 8.81 -17.62 13.78
CA ASP A 57 9.76 -18.51 13.10
C ASP A 57 10.03 -19.75 13.93
N LYS A 58 10.19 -19.58 15.26
CA LYS A 58 10.37 -20.69 16.22
C LYS A 58 9.18 -21.65 16.15
N LYS A 59 7.94 -21.12 16.12
CA LYS A 59 6.74 -21.94 16.06
C LYS A 59 6.62 -22.70 14.73
N MET A 60 6.96 -22.05 13.61
CA MET A 60 7.00 -22.71 12.29
C MET A 60 8.10 -23.79 12.19
N GLY A 61 9.10 -23.76 13.05
CA GLY A 61 10.09 -24.84 13.17
C GLY A 61 9.46 -26.18 13.57
N THR A 62 8.46 -26.17 14.46
CA THR A 62 7.81 -27.35 15.04
C THR A 62 6.41 -27.62 14.53
N ALA A 63 5.74 -26.65 13.89
CA ALA A 63 4.36 -26.77 13.41
C ALA A 63 4.22 -26.19 11.99
N ILE A 64 3.15 -26.59 11.31
CA ILE A 64 2.76 -26.08 9.99
C ILE A 64 1.58 -25.13 10.18
N PRO A 65 1.65 -23.87 9.69
CA PRO A 65 0.52 -22.96 9.75
C PRO A 65 -0.61 -23.45 8.83
N VAL A 66 -1.85 -23.23 9.26
CA VAL A 66 -3.09 -23.52 8.51
C VAL A 66 -4.08 -22.39 8.70
N PHE A 67 -5.14 -22.35 7.90
CA PHE A 67 -6.29 -21.47 8.12
C PHE A 67 -7.48 -22.28 8.62
N ASP A 68 -8.11 -21.79 9.68
CA ASP A 68 -9.38 -22.29 10.23
C ASP A 68 -10.49 -21.26 9.97
N GLU A 69 -11.61 -21.69 9.38
CA GLU A 69 -12.73 -20.80 9.05
C GLU A 69 -13.58 -20.52 10.27
N ILE A 70 -13.74 -19.23 10.61
CA ILE A 70 -14.68 -18.77 11.65
C ILE A 70 -16.03 -18.49 10.98
N LYS A 71 -16.84 -19.53 10.82
CA LYS A 71 -18.12 -19.52 10.08
C LYS A 71 -19.12 -18.45 10.59
N GLU A 72 -19.13 -18.17 11.90
CA GLU A 72 -19.99 -17.16 12.51
C GLU A 72 -19.68 -15.73 12.06
N ARG A 73 -18.53 -15.53 11.40
CA ARG A 73 -18.09 -14.26 10.87
C ARG A 73 -18.15 -14.17 9.34
N GLU A 74 -18.63 -15.21 8.69
CA GLU A 74 -18.91 -15.15 7.25
C GLU A 74 -20.00 -14.09 6.99
N ILE A 75 -19.80 -13.25 5.97
CA ILE A 75 -20.79 -12.30 5.49
C ILE A 75 -21.13 -12.64 4.05
N CYS A 76 -22.38 -13.02 3.80
CA CYS A 76 -22.91 -13.27 2.48
C CYS A 76 -23.79 -12.08 2.06
N GLY A 77 -23.15 -10.96 1.69
CA GLY A 77 -23.83 -9.74 1.29
C GLY A 77 -24.30 -9.73 -0.17
N ASN A 78 -23.76 -10.65 -1.00
CA ASN A 78 -24.17 -10.86 -2.38
C ASN A 78 -24.25 -12.38 -2.70
N PRO A 79 -25.36 -13.05 -2.39
CA PRO A 79 -25.49 -14.50 -2.62
C PRO A 79 -25.41 -14.92 -4.09
N ALA A 80 -25.71 -14.01 -5.02
CA ALA A 80 -25.65 -14.29 -6.46
C ALA A 80 -24.19 -14.30 -7.00
N ASP A 81 -23.27 -13.67 -6.30
CA ASP A 81 -21.86 -13.64 -6.66
C ASP A 81 -21.10 -14.72 -5.86
N LYS A 82 -20.41 -15.61 -6.55
CA LYS A 82 -19.57 -16.63 -5.91
C LYS A 82 -18.22 -16.08 -5.45
N LYS A 83 -17.84 -14.86 -5.81
CA LYS A 83 -16.57 -14.26 -5.44
C LYS A 83 -16.54 -13.88 -3.98
N ILE A 84 -15.38 -14.07 -3.37
CA ILE A 84 -15.16 -13.89 -1.95
C ILE A 84 -13.95 -12.98 -1.73
N ASN A 85 -14.08 -12.10 -0.76
CA ASN A 85 -12.98 -11.38 -0.12
C ASN A 85 -12.60 -12.12 1.18
N PHE A 86 -11.36 -11.95 1.62
CA PHE A 86 -10.85 -12.64 2.79
C PHE A 86 -10.33 -11.68 3.85
N LEU A 87 -10.68 -11.96 5.10
CA LEU A 87 -10.04 -11.39 6.28
C LEU A 87 -9.34 -12.51 7.05
N LEU A 88 -8.02 -12.40 7.21
CA LEU A 88 -7.14 -13.38 7.81
C LEU A 88 -6.67 -12.85 9.18
N GLU A 89 -7.18 -13.43 10.27
CA GLU A 89 -6.79 -13.12 11.65
C GLU A 89 -5.55 -13.90 12.04
N GLY A 90 -4.49 -13.22 12.46
CA GLY A 90 -3.27 -13.81 12.97
C GLY A 90 -2.02 -13.04 12.57
N ASP A 91 -0.86 -13.57 12.90
CA ASP A 91 0.40 -12.95 12.47
C ASP A 91 0.49 -12.95 10.94
N ASN A 92 0.87 -11.80 10.39
CA ASN A 92 0.91 -11.63 8.95
C ASN A 92 1.99 -12.48 8.26
N LEU A 93 3.09 -12.83 8.95
CA LEU A 93 4.11 -13.70 8.38
C LEU A 93 3.56 -15.12 8.15
N HIS A 94 2.77 -15.66 9.09
CA HIS A 94 2.07 -16.93 8.90
C HIS A 94 1.11 -16.87 7.71
N SER A 95 0.29 -15.83 7.65
CA SER A 95 -0.64 -15.61 6.54
C SER A 95 0.09 -15.50 5.21
N LEU A 96 1.21 -14.77 5.16
CA LEU A 96 2.02 -14.61 3.95
C LEU A 96 2.65 -15.94 3.48
N LYS A 97 3.16 -16.77 4.39
CA LYS A 97 3.70 -18.11 4.07
C LYS A 97 2.62 -19.03 3.45
N LEU A 98 1.38 -18.94 3.94
CA LEU A 98 0.26 -19.68 3.37
C LEU A 98 -0.18 -19.12 2.02
N LEU A 99 -0.26 -17.78 1.90
CA LEU A 99 -0.57 -17.10 0.64
C LEU A 99 0.48 -17.40 -0.44
N GLU A 100 1.74 -17.59 -0.08
CA GLU A 100 2.78 -17.97 -1.06
C GLU A 100 2.49 -19.32 -1.73
N LYS A 101 1.75 -20.23 -1.05
CA LYS A 101 1.32 -21.52 -1.64
C LYS A 101 0.19 -21.34 -2.67
N THR A 102 -0.71 -20.38 -2.45
CA THR A 102 -1.93 -20.20 -3.23
C THR A 102 -1.88 -19.03 -4.22
N HIS A 103 -1.14 -17.98 -3.90
CA HIS A 103 -1.17 -16.69 -4.62
C HIS A 103 0.18 -16.24 -5.19
N LYS A 104 1.18 -17.12 -5.28
CA LYS A 104 2.47 -16.78 -5.88
C LYS A 104 2.28 -16.23 -7.29
N GLY A 105 2.76 -14.99 -7.54
CA GLY A 105 2.66 -14.33 -8.84
C GLY A 105 1.25 -13.91 -9.26
N ARG A 106 0.28 -13.79 -8.32
CA ARG A 106 -1.14 -13.53 -8.63
C ARG A 106 -1.69 -12.24 -8.04
N ILE A 107 -0.97 -11.60 -7.13
CA ILE A 107 -1.40 -10.34 -6.50
C ILE A 107 -1.04 -9.17 -7.40
N ASP A 108 -2.03 -8.36 -7.77
CA ASP A 108 -1.82 -7.22 -8.66
C ASP A 108 -1.37 -5.97 -7.90
N VAL A 109 -1.94 -5.73 -6.73
CA VAL A 109 -1.58 -4.59 -5.89
C VAL A 109 -1.43 -5.01 -4.45
N ILE A 110 -0.34 -4.58 -3.83
CA ILE A 110 -0.14 -4.62 -2.39
C ILE A 110 -0.15 -3.17 -1.89
N TYR A 111 -0.98 -2.88 -0.89
CA TYR A 111 -0.90 -1.67 -0.09
C TYR A 111 -0.63 -2.07 1.35
N ILE A 112 0.34 -1.45 1.99
CA ILE A 112 0.64 -1.69 3.40
C ILE A 112 0.95 -0.39 4.15
N ASP A 113 0.55 -0.38 5.41
CA ASP A 113 0.83 0.66 6.40
C ASP A 113 1.51 0.02 7.62
N PRO A 114 2.82 -0.33 7.51
CA PRO A 114 3.54 -1.00 8.58
C PRO A 114 3.73 -0.07 9.78
N PRO A 115 4.09 -0.60 10.97
CA PRO A 115 4.47 0.23 12.10
C PRO A 115 5.65 1.14 11.78
N TYR A 116 5.57 2.42 12.16
CA TYR A 116 6.57 3.44 11.79
C TYR A 116 7.78 3.51 12.73
N ASN A 117 7.90 2.59 13.68
CA ASN A 117 9.00 2.54 14.67
C ASN A 117 9.17 3.87 15.43
N THR A 118 8.06 4.48 15.85
CA THR A 118 8.04 5.78 16.54
C THR A 118 8.51 5.73 17.99
N GLY A 119 8.77 4.52 18.51
CA GLY A 119 9.18 4.27 19.89
C GLY A 119 8.04 4.11 20.90
N ASN A 120 6.80 4.19 20.45
CA ASN A 120 5.67 3.59 21.17
C ASN A 120 5.75 2.08 20.98
N SER A 121 5.26 1.29 21.94
CA SER A 121 5.35 -0.17 21.93
C SER A 121 5.04 -0.72 20.53
N PHE A 122 6.01 -1.41 19.97
CA PHE A 122 5.90 -2.06 18.66
C PHE A 122 5.27 -3.44 18.90
N THR A 123 3.99 -3.52 18.78
CA THR A 123 3.16 -4.61 19.26
C THR A 123 3.00 -5.79 18.30
N TYR A 124 3.81 -5.85 17.24
CA TYR A 124 3.88 -7.02 16.36
C TYR A 124 4.87 -8.11 16.83
N ASN A 125 5.64 -7.81 17.87
CA ASN A 125 6.54 -8.77 18.53
C ASN A 125 6.31 -8.72 20.04
N ASP A 126 6.37 -9.87 20.72
CA ASP A 126 6.32 -9.98 22.18
C ASP A 126 7.46 -9.22 22.91
N GLU A 127 8.38 -8.64 22.14
CA GLU A 127 9.44 -7.76 22.63
C GLU A 127 9.14 -6.31 22.25
N ASN A 128 8.82 -5.49 23.23
CA ASN A 128 8.71 -4.03 23.05
C ASN A 128 10.04 -3.45 22.59
N ILE A 129 10.07 -2.89 21.38
CA ILE A 129 11.24 -2.14 20.91
C ILE A 129 11.18 -0.75 21.51
N GLU A 130 11.92 -0.51 22.60
CA GLU A 130 12.00 0.79 23.25
C GLU A 130 12.78 1.81 22.40
N LEU A 131 12.48 3.11 22.57
CA LEU A 131 13.23 4.21 21.92
C LEU A 131 14.74 4.17 22.20
N ASN A 132 15.13 3.64 23.36
CA ASN A 132 16.51 3.52 23.81
C ASN A 132 17.19 2.22 23.35
N ASP A 133 16.51 1.34 22.62
CA ASP A 133 17.12 0.14 22.04
C ASP A 133 18.07 0.55 20.91
N ASN A 134 19.35 0.27 21.10
CA ASN A 134 20.38 0.55 20.10
C ASN A 134 20.19 -0.22 18.78
N TYR A 135 19.41 -1.31 18.81
CA TYR A 135 19.14 -2.18 17.67
C TYR A 135 17.74 -2.01 17.07
N ARG A 136 16.96 -1.02 17.48
CA ARG A 136 15.57 -0.83 17.07
C ARG A 136 15.38 -0.81 15.55
N HIS A 137 16.31 -0.17 14.83
CA HIS A 137 16.27 -0.12 13.36
C HIS A 137 16.56 -1.49 12.73
N SER A 138 17.56 -2.23 13.26
CA SER A 138 17.87 -3.59 12.79
C SER A 138 16.72 -4.57 13.06
N LYS A 139 16.07 -4.49 14.20
CA LYS A 139 14.88 -5.29 14.54
C LYS A 139 13.74 -5.00 13.58
N TRP A 140 13.45 -3.72 13.34
CA TRP A 140 12.41 -3.30 12.40
C TRP A 140 12.72 -3.73 10.95
N ILE A 141 13.98 -3.60 10.52
CA ILE A 141 14.40 -4.03 9.18
C ILE A 141 14.27 -5.55 9.04
N SER A 142 14.69 -6.34 10.03
CA SER A 142 14.52 -7.80 10.05
C SER A 142 13.04 -8.19 9.90
N PHE A 143 12.18 -7.58 10.71
CA PHE A 143 10.73 -7.78 10.67
C PHE A 143 10.14 -7.48 9.30
N MET A 144 10.54 -6.37 8.67
CA MET A 144 10.04 -5.99 7.34
C MET A 144 10.64 -6.82 6.21
N ALA A 145 11.92 -7.21 6.30
CA ALA A 145 12.62 -7.89 5.23
C ALA A 145 11.94 -9.19 4.81
N GLU A 146 11.66 -10.07 5.77
CA GLU A 146 11.04 -11.37 5.50
C GLU A 146 9.64 -11.23 4.86
N ARG A 147 8.85 -10.29 5.37
CA ARG A 147 7.52 -10.00 4.84
C ARG A 147 7.55 -9.43 3.42
N LEU A 148 8.48 -8.52 3.14
CA LEU A 148 8.63 -7.91 1.82
C LEU A 148 9.21 -8.88 0.78
N GLU A 149 10.08 -9.81 1.17
CA GLU A 149 10.59 -10.88 0.29
C GLU A 149 9.43 -11.77 -0.17
N ILE A 150 8.55 -12.20 0.73
CA ILE A 150 7.36 -12.97 0.37
C ILE A 150 6.40 -12.10 -0.46
N ALA A 151 6.17 -10.86 -0.07
CA ALA A 151 5.32 -9.93 -0.82
C ALA A 151 5.78 -9.79 -2.29
N ARG A 152 7.10 -9.70 -2.53
CA ARG A 152 7.66 -9.69 -3.88
C ARG A 152 7.30 -10.97 -4.66
N ASN A 153 7.33 -12.14 -4.01
CA ASN A 153 6.98 -13.41 -4.63
C ASN A 153 5.49 -13.50 -4.97
N LEU A 154 4.63 -12.89 -4.16
CA LEU A 154 3.18 -12.85 -4.38
C LEU A 154 2.78 -11.94 -5.55
N LEU A 155 3.52 -10.86 -5.80
CA LEU A 155 3.20 -9.92 -6.88
C LEU A 155 3.24 -10.59 -8.25
N SER A 156 2.22 -10.29 -9.06
CA SER A 156 2.20 -10.61 -10.50
C SER A 156 3.32 -9.84 -11.24
N GLU A 157 3.61 -10.22 -12.49
CA GLU A 157 4.67 -9.55 -13.28
C GLU A 157 4.42 -8.05 -13.46
N GLN A 158 3.17 -7.61 -13.48
CA GLN A 158 2.78 -6.19 -13.50
C GLN A 158 2.38 -5.66 -12.12
N GLY A 159 2.65 -6.42 -11.06
CA GLY A 159 2.26 -6.10 -9.71
C GLY A 159 2.97 -4.88 -9.13
N ILE A 160 2.25 -4.14 -8.31
CA ILE A 160 2.69 -2.88 -7.71
C ILE A 160 2.54 -2.97 -6.20
N ILE A 161 3.53 -2.48 -5.46
CA ILE A 161 3.44 -2.32 -4.01
C ILE A 161 3.51 -0.85 -3.62
N PHE A 162 2.60 -0.42 -2.75
CA PHE A 162 2.53 0.88 -2.10
C PHE A 162 2.80 0.69 -0.61
N ILE A 163 3.80 1.39 -0.07
CA ILE A 163 4.21 1.26 1.33
C ILE A 163 4.19 2.63 1.98
N SER A 164 3.23 2.85 2.90
CA SER A 164 3.19 4.06 3.72
C SER A 164 4.29 4.02 4.77
N ILE A 165 4.96 5.15 5.01
CA ILE A 165 6.03 5.27 6.01
C ILE A 165 6.25 6.74 6.37
N ASP A 166 6.82 7.00 7.55
CA ASP A 166 7.25 8.34 7.94
C ASP A 166 8.79 8.48 8.02
N ASP A 167 9.26 9.65 8.48
CA ASP A 167 10.69 9.96 8.56
C ASP A 167 11.51 9.00 9.44
N ASN A 168 10.86 8.25 10.37
CA ASN A 168 11.60 7.38 11.29
C ASN A 168 12.30 6.24 10.54
N GLU A 169 11.65 5.64 9.53
CA GLU A 169 12.19 4.48 8.81
C GLU A 169 12.19 4.63 7.28
N GLN A 170 11.80 5.78 6.72
CA GLN A 170 11.72 5.97 5.27
C GLN A 170 13.04 5.63 4.55
N ALA A 171 14.17 6.12 5.07
CA ALA A 171 15.47 5.88 4.44
C ALA A 171 15.89 4.40 4.50
N ASN A 172 15.68 3.75 5.64
CA ASN A 172 15.98 2.33 5.84
C ASN A 172 15.08 1.45 4.95
N LEU A 173 13.77 1.75 4.92
CA LEU A 173 12.81 1.05 4.08
C LEU A 173 13.15 1.20 2.59
N LYS A 174 13.54 2.39 2.15
CA LYS A 174 13.95 2.61 0.75
C LYS A 174 15.13 1.72 0.36
N LEU A 175 16.17 1.68 1.20
CA LEU A 175 17.36 0.85 0.95
C LEU A 175 17.02 -0.66 1.03
N LEU A 176 16.18 -1.06 1.95
CA LEU A 176 15.69 -2.45 2.05
C LEU A 176 14.93 -2.86 0.78
N CYS A 177 14.00 -2.04 0.35
CA CYS A 177 13.20 -2.29 -0.86
C CYS A 177 14.06 -2.29 -2.13
N ASP A 178 15.08 -1.44 -2.23
CA ASP A 178 16.05 -1.48 -3.34
C ASP A 178 16.78 -2.83 -3.42
N GLY A 179 17.08 -3.43 -2.27
CA GLY A 179 17.69 -4.76 -2.20
C GLY A 179 16.71 -5.88 -2.58
N ILE A 180 15.46 -5.78 -2.17
CA ILE A 180 14.44 -6.82 -2.38
C ILE A 180 13.82 -6.74 -3.79
N PHE A 181 13.35 -5.56 -4.19
CA PHE A 181 12.61 -5.36 -5.45
C PHE A 181 13.50 -4.99 -6.65
N ASP A 182 14.79 -4.71 -6.45
CA ASP A 182 15.75 -4.06 -7.34
C ASP A 182 15.51 -2.54 -7.47
N GLU A 183 16.57 -1.74 -7.40
CA GLU A 183 16.53 -0.26 -7.53
C GLU A 183 15.87 0.20 -8.83
N LYS A 184 16.06 -0.54 -9.93
CA LYS A 184 15.44 -0.23 -11.24
C LYS A 184 13.92 -0.30 -11.23
N ASN A 185 13.32 -1.01 -10.26
CA ASN A 185 11.88 -1.17 -10.09
C ASN A 185 11.30 -0.16 -9.08
N PHE A 186 12.12 0.73 -8.54
CA PHE A 186 11.65 1.89 -7.79
C PHE A 186 10.93 2.85 -8.75
N PHE A 187 9.63 3.03 -8.53
CA PHE A 187 8.82 3.86 -9.41
C PHE A 187 8.74 5.32 -8.92
N ALA A 188 8.37 5.52 -7.68
CA ALA A 188 8.23 6.85 -7.09
C ALA A 188 8.21 6.83 -5.56
N GLN A 189 8.53 7.99 -4.99
CA GLN A 189 8.20 8.36 -3.62
C GLN A 189 7.18 9.47 -3.67
N ILE A 190 6.01 9.22 -3.08
CA ILE A 190 4.94 10.20 -2.95
C ILE A 190 5.07 10.88 -1.59
N ILE A 191 4.93 12.20 -1.57
CA ILE A 191 4.79 12.99 -0.36
C ILE A 191 3.30 13.22 -0.13
N VAL A 192 2.77 12.70 0.98
CA VAL A 192 1.37 12.86 1.38
C VAL A 192 1.28 13.88 2.50
N GLN A 193 0.55 14.96 2.28
CA GLN A 193 0.28 15.93 3.35
C GLN A 193 -0.79 15.36 4.29
N SER A 194 -0.35 14.60 5.31
CA SER A 194 -1.23 13.93 6.28
C SER A 194 -1.77 14.85 7.36
N ASN A 195 -1.12 16.01 7.58
CA ASN A 195 -1.56 17.01 8.56
C ASN A 195 -1.35 18.43 7.99
N LYS A 196 -2.43 19.19 7.80
CA LYS A 196 -2.34 20.57 7.26
C LYS A 196 -1.87 21.59 8.29
N ARG A 197 -2.13 21.37 9.58
CA ARG A 197 -1.79 22.32 10.65
C ARG A 197 -0.35 22.17 11.13
N GLY A 198 0.21 20.95 11.01
CA GLY A 198 1.51 20.58 11.58
C GLY A 198 1.49 20.52 13.12
N GLN A 199 2.54 19.95 13.66
CA GLN A 199 2.76 19.90 15.11
C GLN A 199 3.62 21.10 15.51
N THR A 200 3.05 22.05 16.26
CA THR A 200 3.67 23.35 16.56
C THR A 200 4.69 23.34 17.70
N TYR A 201 4.86 22.24 18.41
CA TYR A 201 5.82 22.12 19.52
C TYR A 201 7.26 21.79 19.09
N LYS A 202 7.50 21.60 17.79
CA LYS A 202 8.84 21.46 17.21
C LYS A 202 9.20 22.74 16.43
N GLN A 203 10.50 23.00 16.25
CA GLN A 203 10.97 24.15 15.47
C GLN A 203 10.52 24.11 14.00
N ILE A 204 10.35 22.90 13.43
CA ILE A 204 9.76 22.68 12.11
C ILE A 204 8.55 21.79 12.29
N ALA A 205 7.40 22.25 11.83
CA ALA A 205 6.15 21.49 11.91
C ALA A 205 6.17 20.32 10.92
N LYS A 206 6.02 19.08 11.42
CA LYS A 206 5.88 17.90 10.57
C LYS A 206 4.45 17.87 10.02
N THR A 207 4.31 17.81 8.69
CA THR A 207 3.01 17.89 7.99
C THR A 207 2.77 16.74 7.02
N HIS A 208 3.73 15.84 6.84
CA HIS A 208 3.68 14.83 5.78
C HIS A 208 4.19 13.47 6.24
N GLU A 209 3.85 12.50 5.45
CA GLU A 209 4.38 11.14 5.42
C GLU A 209 4.68 10.75 3.97
N TYR A 210 5.19 9.55 3.73
CA TYR A 210 5.57 9.09 2.41
C TYR A 210 4.81 7.83 2.02
N ILE A 211 4.66 7.64 0.69
CA ILE A 211 4.33 6.33 0.11
C ILE A 211 5.47 5.97 -0.86
N LEU A 212 6.18 4.88 -0.58
CA LEU A 212 7.14 4.29 -1.51
C LEU A 212 6.40 3.38 -2.48
N ILE A 213 6.71 3.50 -3.77
CA ILE A 213 6.09 2.69 -4.83
C ILE A 213 7.18 1.91 -5.54
N TYR A 214 7.02 0.59 -5.51
CA TYR A 214 7.85 -0.35 -6.27
C TYR A 214 6.97 -1.20 -7.18
N THR A 215 7.55 -1.68 -8.26
CA THR A 215 6.93 -2.62 -9.18
C THR A 215 7.65 -3.97 -9.14
N LYS A 216 6.96 -5.04 -9.53
CA LYS A 216 7.59 -6.36 -9.66
C LYS A 216 8.62 -6.36 -10.77
N THR A 217 8.27 -5.74 -11.90
CA THR A 217 9.09 -5.59 -13.10
C THR A 217 8.97 -4.16 -13.65
N PRO A 218 9.91 -3.72 -14.52
CA PRO A 218 9.83 -2.39 -15.11
C PRO A 218 8.65 -2.20 -16.09
N GLU A 219 8.01 -3.28 -16.53
CA GLU A 219 6.90 -3.27 -17.49
C GLU A 219 5.54 -2.97 -16.84
N ALA A 220 5.49 -2.78 -15.53
CA ALA A 220 4.24 -2.43 -14.84
C ALA A 220 3.70 -1.07 -15.31
N GLU A 221 2.40 -1.04 -15.59
CA GLU A 221 1.71 0.14 -16.10
C GLU A 221 0.82 0.76 -15.02
N PHE A 222 0.86 2.09 -14.94
CA PHE A 222 0.03 2.88 -14.03
C PHE A 222 -1.10 3.57 -14.80
N ASN A 223 -2.30 3.57 -14.20
CA ASN A 223 -3.43 4.25 -14.77
C ASN A 223 -3.32 5.76 -14.62
N GLU A 224 -3.87 6.49 -15.58
CA GLU A 224 -4.19 7.90 -15.41
C GLU A 224 -5.49 8.05 -14.61
N ILE A 225 -5.58 9.10 -13.80
CA ILE A 225 -6.75 9.39 -12.96
C ILE A 225 -7.72 10.25 -13.78
N SER A 226 -9.00 9.91 -13.78
CA SER A 226 -10.04 10.75 -14.34
C SER A 226 -10.17 12.06 -13.54
N LYS A 227 -10.31 13.17 -14.25
CA LYS A 227 -10.65 14.45 -13.63
C LYS A 227 -12.07 14.39 -13.10
N SER A 228 -12.31 14.96 -11.91
CA SER A 228 -13.67 15.17 -11.42
C SER A 228 -14.42 16.15 -12.33
N GLU A 229 -15.75 16.18 -12.25
CA GLU A 229 -16.56 17.14 -13.01
C GLU A 229 -16.18 18.58 -12.64
N ASP A 230 -15.87 18.86 -11.39
CA ASP A 230 -15.45 20.17 -10.88
C ASP A 230 -14.03 20.57 -11.36
N ASP A 231 -13.13 19.62 -11.56
CA ASP A 231 -11.78 19.81 -12.10
C ASP A 231 -11.72 19.71 -13.63
N ASN A 232 -12.86 19.47 -14.26
CA ASN A 232 -12.93 19.25 -15.70
C ASN A 232 -12.91 20.60 -16.43
N ASP A 233 -11.72 21.04 -16.89
CA ASP A 233 -11.53 22.25 -17.72
C ASP A 233 -12.23 22.17 -19.09
N LEU A 234 -12.96 21.09 -19.41
CA LEU A 234 -13.57 20.85 -20.72
C LEU A 234 -14.93 21.55 -20.79
N ASN A 235 -14.91 22.89 -20.83
CA ASN A 235 -16.09 23.75 -20.73
C ASN A 235 -16.84 23.99 -22.08
N LEU A 236 -16.27 23.51 -23.18
CA LEU A 236 -16.82 23.67 -24.53
C LEU A 236 -17.30 22.32 -25.07
N VAL A 237 -18.32 22.33 -25.92
CA VAL A 237 -18.92 21.11 -26.49
C VAL A 237 -19.05 21.26 -28.00
N ASP A 238 -18.67 20.20 -28.74
CA ASP A 238 -18.91 20.05 -30.17
C ASP A 238 -19.43 18.64 -30.50
N ASN A 239 -19.46 18.27 -31.78
CA ASN A 239 -19.98 16.98 -32.23
C ASN A 239 -19.12 15.78 -31.77
N ILE A 240 -17.84 16.00 -31.42
CA ILE A 240 -16.92 14.95 -30.98
C ILE A 240 -17.02 14.75 -29.47
N GLY A 241 -17.45 15.77 -28.70
CA GLY A 241 -17.60 15.74 -27.25
C GLY A 241 -17.05 17.00 -26.56
N ASN A 242 -16.88 16.92 -25.25
CA ASN A 242 -16.37 18.02 -24.42
C ASN A 242 -14.91 18.32 -24.74
N PHE A 243 -14.54 19.59 -24.72
CA PHE A 243 -13.17 20.04 -24.97
C PHE A 243 -12.86 21.38 -24.29
N ASN A 244 -11.57 21.69 -24.19
CA ASN A 244 -11.04 23.04 -23.97
C ASN A 244 -10.06 23.36 -25.08
N ILE A 245 -9.67 24.63 -25.20
CA ILE A 245 -8.71 25.07 -26.22
C ILE A 245 -7.32 25.20 -25.63
N ARG A 246 -6.34 24.75 -26.38
CA ARG A 246 -4.93 24.91 -26.06
C ARG A 246 -4.18 25.49 -27.25
N GLU A 247 -3.41 26.57 -27.02
CA GLU A 247 -2.63 27.18 -28.10
C GLU A 247 -1.75 26.11 -28.78
N LEU A 248 -1.81 26.02 -30.12
CA LEU A 248 -1.01 25.04 -30.87
C LEU A 248 0.48 25.41 -30.90
N ARG A 249 0.81 26.68 -30.75
CA ARG A 249 2.19 27.17 -30.69
C ARG A 249 2.90 26.61 -29.44
N ASN A 250 4.13 26.19 -29.62
CA ASN A 250 4.99 25.78 -28.52
C ASN A 250 5.41 27.00 -27.71
N ARG A 251 5.07 27.02 -26.42
CA ARG A 251 5.40 28.14 -25.52
C ARG A 251 6.79 28.05 -24.90
N ASN A 252 7.47 26.91 -25.04
CA ASN A 252 8.82 26.74 -24.51
C ASN A 252 9.83 27.51 -25.37
N PRO A 253 10.52 28.51 -24.83
CA PRO A 253 11.45 29.37 -25.60
C PRO A 253 12.68 28.60 -26.14
N LYS A 254 12.95 27.40 -25.63
CA LYS A 254 14.03 26.55 -26.15
C LYS A 254 13.73 25.99 -27.55
N PHE A 255 12.45 26.03 -27.98
CA PHE A 255 12.02 25.48 -29.28
C PHE A 255 11.50 26.59 -30.18
N GLY A 256 12.04 26.61 -31.37
CA GLY A 256 11.63 27.56 -32.41
C GLY A 256 12.07 27.09 -33.79
N LYS A 257 11.89 27.91 -34.81
CA LYS A 257 12.32 27.63 -36.18
C LYS A 257 13.80 27.24 -36.29
N HIS A 258 14.67 27.81 -35.44
CA HIS A 258 16.12 27.59 -35.45
C HIS A 258 16.49 26.12 -35.18
N ASN A 259 15.73 25.40 -34.38
CA ASN A 259 16.01 23.97 -34.07
C ASN A 259 14.85 23.03 -34.43
N ARG A 260 13.72 23.56 -34.86
CA ARG A 260 12.53 22.79 -35.30
C ARG A 260 11.94 23.38 -36.61
N PRO A 261 12.73 23.51 -37.70
CA PRO A 261 12.28 24.20 -38.92
C PRO A 261 11.05 23.54 -39.55
N ASN A 262 10.91 22.22 -39.48
CA ASN A 262 9.75 21.50 -40.02
C ASN A 262 8.44 21.75 -39.29
N LEU A 263 8.50 22.35 -38.09
CA LEU A 263 7.36 22.78 -37.29
C LEU A 263 7.05 24.27 -37.43
N PHE A 264 7.75 24.99 -38.33
CA PHE A 264 7.51 26.37 -38.66
C PHE A 264 6.92 26.43 -40.06
N TYR A 265 5.57 26.40 -40.16
CA TYR A 265 4.84 26.46 -41.39
C TYR A 265 3.55 27.28 -41.18
N PRO A 266 2.92 27.84 -42.25
CA PRO A 266 1.70 28.60 -42.11
C PRO A 266 0.46 27.71 -41.97
N PHE A 267 -0.49 28.16 -41.14
CA PHE A 267 -1.89 27.83 -41.26
C PHE A 267 -2.61 28.95 -42.02
N TYR A 268 -3.65 28.60 -42.74
CA TYR A 268 -4.55 29.52 -43.42
C TYR A 268 -5.94 29.42 -42.78
N VAL A 269 -6.53 30.56 -42.42
CA VAL A 269 -7.82 30.66 -41.75
C VAL A 269 -8.86 31.11 -42.75
N ASN A 270 -10.05 30.51 -42.67
CA ASN A 270 -11.24 31.02 -43.37
C ASN A 270 -11.97 32.00 -42.43
N PRO A 271 -11.85 33.34 -42.66
CA PRO A 271 -12.48 34.34 -41.82
C PRO A 271 -13.99 34.49 -42.02
N SER A 272 -14.52 33.94 -43.12
CA SER A 272 -15.95 34.04 -43.47
C SER A 272 -16.84 33.08 -42.68
N VAL A 273 -16.23 32.06 -42.05
CA VAL A 273 -16.91 31.06 -41.22
C VAL A 273 -16.47 31.22 -39.77
N VAL A 274 -17.43 31.56 -38.92
CA VAL A 274 -17.21 31.67 -37.47
C VAL A 274 -18.36 30.96 -36.76
N ASP A 275 -18.04 30.03 -35.88
CA ASP A 275 -19.07 29.33 -35.09
C ASP A 275 -19.52 30.15 -33.87
N LYS A 276 -20.46 29.59 -33.09
CA LYS A 276 -21.05 30.22 -31.90
C LYS A 276 -20.01 30.54 -30.80
N ASP A 277 -18.90 29.80 -30.76
CA ASP A 277 -17.84 29.94 -29.77
C ASP A 277 -16.69 30.83 -30.28
N GLY A 278 -16.85 31.38 -31.49
CA GLY A 278 -15.89 32.30 -32.10
C GLY A 278 -14.71 31.58 -32.77
N PHE A 279 -14.87 30.32 -33.18
CA PHE A 279 -13.84 29.58 -33.89
C PHE A 279 -14.07 29.64 -35.40
N SER A 280 -12.96 29.73 -36.13
CA SER A 280 -12.90 29.64 -37.59
C SER A 280 -12.16 28.39 -38.04
N PRO A 281 -12.54 27.78 -39.18
CA PRO A 281 -11.83 26.61 -39.70
C PRO A 281 -10.46 26.99 -40.24
N VAL A 282 -9.54 26.02 -40.23
CA VAL A 282 -8.15 26.20 -40.65
C VAL A 282 -7.76 25.17 -41.70
N SER A 283 -6.73 25.50 -42.49
CA SER A 283 -6.12 24.62 -43.47
C SER A 283 -4.58 24.85 -43.47
N VAL A 284 -3.81 23.87 -43.91
CA VAL A 284 -2.36 24.04 -44.21
C VAL A 284 -2.14 24.28 -45.71
N ILE A 285 -3.24 24.39 -46.48
CA ILE A 285 -3.23 24.69 -47.91
C ILE A 285 -3.97 26.01 -48.12
N LYS A 286 -3.33 26.96 -48.82
CA LYS A 286 -3.91 28.26 -49.16
C LYS A 286 -4.96 28.09 -50.24
N SER A 287 -6.07 28.78 -50.10
CA SER A 287 -7.14 28.88 -51.13
C SER A 287 -7.81 30.25 -51.08
N SER A 288 -8.80 30.49 -51.97
CA SER A 288 -9.59 31.73 -51.96
C SER A 288 -10.37 31.92 -50.64
N GLU A 289 -10.82 30.83 -50.02
CA GLU A 289 -11.56 30.84 -48.76
C GLU A 289 -10.62 30.88 -47.55
N TYR A 290 -9.51 30.14 -47.61
CA TYR A 290 -8.49 30.05 -46.57
C TYR A 290 -7.35 31.01 -46.93
N ASN A 291 -7.53 32.29 -46.65
CA ASN A 291 -6.66 33.36 -47.15
C ASN A 291 -5.88 34.12 -46.08
N ILE A 292 -6.21 33.98 -44.78
CA ILE A 292 -5.47 34.60 -43.68
C ILE A 292 -4.34 33.70 -43.21
N GLU A 293 -3.12 34.14 -43.44
CA GLU A 293 -1.91 33.37 -43.09
C GLU A 293 -1.50 33.59 -41.61
N VAL A 294 -1.25 32.49 -40.89
CA VAL A 294 -0.85 32.50 -39.46
C VAL A 294 0.38 31.64 -39.23
N PHE A 295 1.48 32.26 -38.80
CA PHE A 295 2.70 31.60 -38.39
C PHE A 295 2.81 31.55 -36.84
N PRO A 296 3.64 30.64 -36.27
CA PRO A 296 3.81 30.50 -34.83
C PRO A 296 4.74 31.56 -34.23
N TYR A 297 4.39 32.82 -34.31
CA TYR A 297 5.11 33.90 -33.67
C TYR A 297 4.72 34.01 -32.18
N ASN A 298 5.73 34.27 -31.31
CA ASN A 298 5.48 34.54 -29.90
C ASN A 298 5.01 35.98 -29.68
N SER A 299 4.76 36.36 -28.40
CA SER A 299 4.32 37.72 -28.04
C SER A 299 5.32 38.83 -28.34
N LYS A 300 6.61 38.48 -28.54
CA LYS A 300 7.70 39.39 -28.93
C LYS A 300 7.92 39.41 -30.44
N ASN A 301 7.05 38.76 -31.20
CA ASN A 301 7.16 38.58 -32.65
C ASN A 301 8.41 37.79 -33.12
N GLU A 302 8.92 36.88 -32.23
CA GLU A 302 10.01 35.97 -32.56
C GLU A 302 9.48 34.64 -33.12
N GLU A 303 10.26 34.00 -34.02
CA GLU A 303 9.91 32.77 -34.67
C GLU A 303 9.95 31.56 -33.69
N SER A 304 8.76 31.12 -33.26
CA SER A 304 8.58 29.91 -32.45
C SER A 304 8.36 28.69 -33.37
N CYS A 305 7.63 27.67 -32.93
CA CYS A 305 7.21 26.54 -33.75
C CYS A 305 5.86 25.99 -33.27
N TRP A 306 5.17 25.23 -34.13
CA TRP A 306 3.99 24.49 -33.72
C TRP A 306 4.37 23.28 -32.86
N ARG A 307 3.41 22.74 -32.12
CA ARG A 307 3.59 21.46 -31.39
C ARG A 307 3.37 20.26 -32.30
N TRP A 308 2.62 20.42 -33.40
CA TRP A 308 2.30 19.38 -34.34
C TRP A 308 2.98 19.59 -35.67
N GLY A 309 3.36 18.48 -36.31
CA GLY A 309 3.84 18.48 -37.67
C GLY A 309 2.72 18.72 -38.70
N LYS A 310 3.11 19.09 -39.91
CA LYS A 310 2.16 19.45 -40.96
C LYS A 310 1.21 18.31 -41.35
N GLU A 311 1.69 17.08 -41.37
CA GLU A 311 0.88 15.89 -41.69
C GLU A 311 -0.15 15.61 -40.59
N LEU A 312 0.31 15.56 -39.32
CA LEU A 312 -0.60 15.40 -38.18
C LEU A 312 -1.69 16.50 -38.17
N SER A 313 -1.32 17.71 -38.54
CA SER A 313 -2.27 18.82 -38.59
C SER A 313 -3.30 18.61 -39.70
N LYS A 314 -2.90 18.07 -40.86
CA LYS A 314 -3.86 17.76 -41.98
C LYS A 314 -4.92 16.76 -41.56
N ASP A 315 -4.55 15.76 -40.76
CA ASP A 315 -5.46 14.72 -40.30
C ASP A 315 -6.49 15.25 -39.28
N ASN A 316 -6.16 16.36 -38.61
CA ASN A 316 -6.89 16.88 -37.47
C ASN A 316 -7.71 18.15 -37.72
N TYR A 317 -7.64 18.79 -38.89
CA TYR A 317 -8.56 19.86 -39.20
C TYR A 317 -9.62 19.40 -40.21
N LYS A 318 -10.81 20.01 -40.13
CA LYS A 318 -11.93 19.84 -41.05
C LYS A 318 -12.44 21.23 -41.49
N SER A 319 -13.18 21.28 -42.57
CA SER A 319 -13.86 22.52 -43.02
C SER A 319 -14.96 22.98 -42.06
N ASP A 320 -15.46 22.08 -41.23
CA ASP A 320 -16.44 22.33 -40.18
C ASP A 320 -15.74 22.34 -38.82
N THR A 321 -15.88 23.46 -38.09
CA THR A 321 -15.26 23.62 -36.75
C THR A 321 -15.80 22.64 -35.73
N LEU A 322 -17.07 22.18 -35.83
CA LEU A 322 -17.69 21.26 -34.86
C LEU A 322 -17.14 19.84 -34.95
N ASN A 323 -16.53 19.46 -36.08
CA ASN A 323 -15.90 18.16 -36.30
C ASN A 323 -14.36 18.24 -36.42
N SER A 324 -13.77 19.40 -36.12
CA SER A 324 -12.34 19.68 -36.23
C SER A 324 -11.65 19.68 -34.87
N ASN A 325 -10.45 19.07 -34.77
CA ASN A 325 -9.57 19.17 -33.61
C ASN A 325 -8.65 20.39 -33.65
N LEU A 326 -8.53 21.08 -34.80
CA LEU A 326 -7.79 22.32 -34.98
C LEU A 326 -8.71 23.43 -35.44
N VAL A 327 -8.62 24.57 -34.76
CA VAL A 327 -9.42 25.75 -35.05
C VAL A 327 -8.58 27.02 -34.90
N ALA A 328 -8.99 28.11 -35.53
CA ALA A 328 -8.47 29.43 -35.29
C ALA A 328 -9.43 30.24 -34.42
N LYS A 329 -8.89 31.17 -33.63
CA LYS A 329 -9.68 32.16 -32.91
C LYS A 329 -9.00 33.51 -32.99
N ILE A 330 -9.79 34.57 -33.20
CA ILE A 330 -9.29 35.94 -33.23
C ILE A 330 -8.96 36.42 -31.82
N LYS A 331 -7.80 37.04 -31.65
CA LYS A 331 -7.38 37.62 -30.37
C LYS A 331 -7.85 39.08 -30.27
N LYS A 332 -7.71 39.66 -29.08
CA LYS A 332 -8.03 41.09 -28.82
C LYS A 332 -7.27 42.07 -29.71
N ASP A 333 -6.10 41.67 -30.21
CA ASP A 333 -5.27 42.46 -31.12
C ASP A 333 -5.68 42.34 -32.61
N GLY A 334 -6.78 41.65 -32.90
CA GLY A 334 -7.29 41.44 -34.24
C GLY A 334 -6.56 40.34 -35.03
N LYS A 335 -5.54 39.70 -34.49
CA LYS A 335 -4.79 38.61 -35.13
C LYS A 335 -5.41 37.24 -34.80
N TYR A 336 -5.37 36.31 -35.71
CA TYR A 336 -5.75 34.92 -35.46
C TYR A 336 -4.64 34.19 -34.73
N ASN A 337 -5.04 33.25 -33.86
CA ASN A 337 -4.18 32.26 -33.25
C ASN A 337 -4.77 30.87 -33.51
N ILE A 338 -3.90 29.85 -33.59
CA ILE A 338 -4.31 28.48 -33.85
C ILE A 338 -4.37 27.72 -32.53
N TYR A 339 -5.46 26.99 -32.36
CA TYR A 339 -5.75 26.22 -31.16
C TYR A 339 -6.03 24.77 -31.48
N GLU A 340 -5.55 23.90 -30.64
CA GLU A 340 -5.96 22.50 -30.51
C GLU A 340 -7.17 22.43 -29.60
N LYS A 341 -8.21 21.68 -29.96
CA LYS A 341 -9.27 21.27 -29.06
C LYS A 341 -8.78 20.11 -28.21
N TYR A 342 -8.42 20.41 -26.96
CA TYR A 342 -7.89 19.46 -26.00
C TYR A 342 -9.03 18.75 -25.28
N ARG A 343 -9.08 17.39 -25.39
CA ARG A 343 -10.18 16.56 -24.88
C ARG A 343 -9.77 15.62 -23.77
N LYS A 344 -8.53 15.72 -23.26
CA LYS A 344 -8.02 14.78 -22.28
C LYS A 344 -8.65 15.02 -20.91
N SER A 345 -9.53 14.09 -20.52
CA SER A 345 -10.23 14.07 -19.22
C SER A 345 -9.46 13.36 -18.12
N THR A 346 -8.23 12.91 -18.37
CA THR A 346 -7.39 12.23 -17.41
C THR A 346 -6.08 12.97 -17.15
N TYR A 347 -5.44 12.68 -16.01
CA TYR A 347 -4.12 13.20 -15.68
C TYR A 347 -3.26 12.13 -15.02
N LYS A 348 -1.93 12.26 -15.13
CA LYS A 348 -0.98 11.42 -14.39
C LYS A 348 -0.91 11.87 -12.95
N ALA A 349 -0.96 10.94 -12.00
CA ALA A 349 -0.78 11.25 -10.59
C ALA A 349 0.54 12.01 -10.36
N LYS A 350 0.50 13.04 -9.52
CA LYS A 350 1.68 13.81 -9.14
C LYS A 350 2.36 13.13 -7.95
N SER A 351 3.60 13.51 -7.66
CA SER A 351 4.37 12.98 -6.52
C SER A 351 4.10 13.70 -5.19
N ILE A 352 3.26 14.74 -5.18
CA ILE A 352 2.82 15.43 -3.97
C ILE A 352 1.29 15.37 -3.93
N TRP A 353 0.76 14.77 -2.87
CA TRP A 353 -0.68 14.65 -2.61
C TRP A 353 -1.02 15.49 -1.39
N ASN A 354 -1.86 16.50 -1.60
CA ASN A 354 -2.22 17.48 -0.60
C ASN A 354 -3.73 17.74 -0.53
N GLU A 355 -4.52 16.82 -1.07
CA GLU A 355 -5.97 16.87 -1.03
C GLU A 355 -6.47 16.75 0.42
N ILE A 356 -7.53 17.48 0.75
CA ILE A 356 -8.03 17.55 2.13
C ILE A 356 -8.64 16.23 2.60
N GLU A 357 -9.12 15.41 1.69
CA GLU A 357 -9.72 14.11 1.93
C GLU A 357 -8.70 13.05 2.38
N MET A 358 -7.39 13.34 2.17
CA MET A 358 -6.28 12.41 2.46
C MET A 358 -5.58 12.69 3.79
N ILE A 359 -6.02 13.70 4.56
CA ILE A 359 -5.44 13.96 5.88
C ILE A 359 -5.88 12.88 6.90
N THR A 360 -5.00 12.55 7.85
CA THR A 360 -5.24 11.50 8.86
C THR A 360 -6.53 11.71 9.65
N GLU A 361 -6.89 12.97 9.95
CA GLU A 361 -8.12 13.33 10.66
C GLU A 361 -9.37 12.78 9.96
N LYS A 362 -9.38 12.69 8.63
CA LYS A 362 -10.50 12.12 7.87
C LYS A 362 -10.70 10.63 8.12
N GLY A 363 -9.61 9.87 8.29
CA GLY A 363 -9.71 8.46 8.68
C GLY A 363 -10.38 8.30 10.05
N THR A 364 -10.02 9.12 11.03
CA THR A 364 -10.66 9.12 12.36
C THR A 364 -12.14 9.49 12.29
N VAL A 365 -12.50 10.51 11.50
CA VAL A 365 -13.91 10.89 11.28
C VAL A 365 -14.70 9.72 10.69
N GLN A 366 -14.15 9.04 9.67
CA GLN A 366 -14.80 7.88 9.05
C GLN A 366 -15.04 6.73 10.03
N LEU A 367 -14.09 6.43 10.94
CA LEU A 367 -14.33 5.45 12.01
C LEU A 367 -15.40 5.94 13.01
N GLY A 368 -15.47 7.24 13.26
CA GLY A 368 -16.50 7.84 14.12
C GLY A 368 -17.91 7.66 13.58
N GLU A 369 -18.08 7.81 12.27
CA GLU A 369 -19.35 7.57 11.58
C GLU A 369 -19.82 6.11 11.66
N MET A 370 -18.88 5.18 11.93
CA MET A 370 -19.14 3.74 12.10
C MET A 370 -19.27 3.32 13.58
N ASP A 371 -19.15 4.25 14.53
CA ASP A 371 -19.07 4.00 15.98
C ASP A 371 -17.81 3.20 16.39
N LEU A 372 -16.67 3.32 15.66
CA LEU A 372 -15.48 2.49 15.84
C LEU A 372 -14.24 3.22 16.38
N THR A 373 -14.31 4.51 16.73
CA THR A 373 -13.14 5.31 17.15
C THR A 373 -12.41 4.77 18.39
N GLU A 374 -13.12 4.12 19.30
CA GLU A 374 -12.53 3.56 20.51
C GLU A 374 -11.71 2.27 20.26
N TYR A 375 -11.85 1.66 19.07
CA TYR A 375 -11.23 0.37 18.77
C TYR A 375 -9.91 0.48 18.01
N PHE A 376 -9.69 1.60 17.30
CA PHE A 376 -8.47 1.78 16.52
C PHE A 376 -8.00 3.23 16.49
N ASP A 377 -6.68 3.44 16.68
CA ASP A 377 -6.05 4.76 16.61
C ASP A 377 -5.45 4.98 15.22
N PHE A 378 -5.50 6.21 14.73
CA PHE A 378 -4.82 6.67 13.51
C PHE A 378 -5.13 5.87 12.23
N PRO A 379 -6.41 5.61 11.89
CA PRO A 379 -6.75 4.94 10.64
C PRO A 379 -6.34 5.80 9.44
N LYS A 380 -5.87 5.14 8.37
CA LYS A 380 -5.64 5.84 7.11
C LYS A 380 -6.97 6.27 6.50
N PRO A 381 -7.04 7.44 5.84
CA PRO A 381 -8.23 7.87 5.12
C PRO A 381 -8.49 7.00 3.88
N VAL A 382 -9.74 6.67 3.64
CA VAL A 382 -10.15 5.81 2.51
C VAL A 382 -9.71 6.40 1.16
N GLU A 383 -9.85 7.71 0.97
CA GLU A 383 -9.50 8.38 -0.29
C GLU A 383 -8.01 8.29 -0.63
N LEU A 384 -7.12 8.20 0.36
CA LEU A 384 -5.69 7.97 0.13
C LEU A 384 -5.46 6.61 -0.53
N ILE A 385 -6.07 5.57 0.05
CA ILE A 385 -5.94 4.20 -0.47
C ILE A 385 -6.66 4.06 -1.80
N LYS A 386 -7.86 4.63 -1.97
CA LYS A 386 -8.56 4.67 -3.26
C LYS A 386 -7.70 5.29 -4.36
N LYS A 387 -6.93 6.35 -4.06
CA LYS A 387 -6.03 6.95 -5.03
C LYS A 387 -4.89 6.00 -5.42
N CYS A 388 -4.29 5.28 -4.46
CA CYS A 388 -3.33 4.22 -4.76
C CYS A 388 -3.96 3.13 -5.66
N LEU A 389 -5.18 2.70 -5.34
CA LEU A 389 -5.88 1.68 -6.10
C LEU A 389 -6.26 2.17 -7.51
N LYS A 390 -6.74 3.41 -7.66
CA LYS A 390 -7.08 4.01 -8.97
C LYS A 390 -5.89 4.00 -9.92
N ILE A 391 -4.67 4.27 -9.44
CA ILE A 391 -3.47 4.27 -10.27
C ILE A 391 -2.83 2.90 -10.46
N GLY A 392 -3.05 1.95 -9.53
CA GLY A 392 -2.37 0.65 -9.53
C GLY A 392 -3.23 -0.53 -9.95
N THR A 393 -4.57 -0.45 -9.90
CA THR A 393 -5.45 -1.60 -10.17
C THR A 393 -6.13 -1.54 -11.52
N ARG A 394 -6.52 -2.72 -12.00
CA ARG A 394 -7.47 -2.93 -13.09
C ARG A 394 -8.79 -3.44 -12.51
N GLU A 395 -9.83 -3.58 -13.34
CA GLU A 395 -11.18 -3.94 -12.91
C GLU A 395 -11.30 -5.25 -12.10
N ASN A 396 -10.43 -6.23 -12.36
CA ASN A 396 -10.47 -7.55 -11.73
C ASN A 396 -9.26 -7.84 -10.83
N SER A 397 -8.52 -6.81 -10.41
CA SER A 397 -7.29 -6.96 -9.62
C SER A 397 -7.54 -7.58 -8.26
N ILE A 398 -6.56 -8.35 -7.79
CA ILE A 398 -6.48 -8.85 -6.41
C ILE A 398 -5.59 -7.89 -5.62
N VAL A 399 -6.15 -7.34 -4.55
CA VAL A 399 -5.48 -6.39 -3.64
C VAL A 399 -5.15 -7.11 -2.33
N LEU A 400 -3.90 -7.05 -1.91
CA LEU A 400 -3.44 -7.59 -0.63
C LEU A 400 -3.03 -6.45 0.29
N ASP A 401 -3.46 -6.53 1.56
CA ASP A 401 -2.95 -5.69 2.65
C ASP A 401 -2.65 -6.58 3.86
N PHE A 402 -1.37 -6.78 4.14
CA PHE A 402 -0.95 -7.61 5.27
C PHE A 402 -0.59 -6.81 6.54
N PHE A 403 -0.93 -5.53 6.55
CA PHE A 403 -0.98 -4.65 7.72
C PHE A 403 -2.33 -3.93 7.78
N ALA A 404 -3.42 -4.69 7.63
CA ALA A 404 -4.74 -4.13 7.36
C ALA A 404 -5.29 -3.21 8.47
N GLY A 405 -4.78 -3.30 9.68
CA GLY A 405 -5.15 -2.44 10.80
C GLY A 405 -6.67 -2.33 10.97
N SER A 406 -7.25 -1.16 10.72
CA SER A 406 -8.71 -0.95 10.80
C SER A 406 -9.50 -1.44 9.57
N GLY A 407 -8.87 -2.05 8.56
CA GLY A 407 -9.57 -2.54 7.35
C GLY A 407 -9.89 -1.48 6.30
N THR A 408 -9.19 -0.35 6.29
CA THR A 408 -9.43 0.75 5.35
C THR A 408 -9.27 0.30 3.89
N THR A 409 -8.31 -0.57 3.60
CA THR A 409 -8.08 -1.08 2.25
C THR A 409 -9.28 -1.87 1.72
N GLY A 410 -9.92 -2.70 2.55
CA GLY A 410 -11.13 -3.42 2.15
C GLY A 410 -12.29 -2.48 1.81
N GLN A 411 -12.52 -1.44 2.62
CA GLN A 411 -13.51 -0.40 2.31
C GLN A 411 -13.17 0.31 1.00
N ALA A 412 -11.91 0.72 0.80
CA ALA A 412 -11.46 1.40 -0.41
C ALA A 412 -11.70 0.56 -1.69
N VAL A 413 -11.46 -0.75 -1.62
CA VAL A 413 -11.75 -1.67 -2.75
C VAL A 413 -13.24 -1.75 -3.03
N MET A 414 -14.08 -1.92 -2.00
CA MET A 414 -15.54 -2.00 -2.18
C MET A 414 -16.12 -0.70 -2.74
N GLU A 415 -15.69 0.45 -2.21
CA GLU A 415 -16.15 1.75 -2.71
C GLU A 415 -15.69 2.00 -4.14
N LEU A 416 -14.44 1.68 -4.49
CA LEU A 416 -13.95 1.85 -5.86
C LEU A 416 -14.70 0.95 -6.85
N ASN A 417 -15.01 -0.30 -6.48
CA ASN A 417 -15.85 -1.18 -7.30
C ASN A 417 -17.26 -0.60 -7.53
N LYS A 418 -17.84 0.04 -6.50
CA LYS A 418 -19.13 0.73 -6.63
C LYS A 418 -19.04 1.96 -7.55
N GLU A 419 -17.92 2.70 -7.51
CA GLU A 419 -17.72 3.92 -8.33
C GLU A 419 -17.54 3.62 -9.81
N ASP A 420 -16.75 2.60 -10.15
CA ASP A 420 -16.35 2.34 -11.54
C ASP A 420 -16.92 1.04 -12.14
N GLY A 421 -17.75 0.31 -11.37
CA GLY A 421 -18.32 -0.98 -11.80
C GLY A 421 -17.29 -2.12 -11.81
N GLY A 422 -16.12 -1.92 -11.21
CA GLY A 422 -15.05 -2.90 -11.12
C GLY A 422 -15.41 -4.09 -10.24
N ASN A 423 -14.54 -5.09 -10.24
CA ASN A 423 -14.76 -6.37 -9.63
C ASN A 423 -13.48 -6.86 -8.92
N ARG A 424 -12.77 -5.91 -8.32
CA ARG A 424 -11.57 -6.15 -7.53
C ARG A 424 -11.91 -6.97 -6.29
N LYS A 425 -10.97 -7.80 -5.87
CA LYS A 425 -11.05 -8.57 -4.62
C LYS A 425 -9.98 -8.08 -3.67
N PHE A 426 -10.20 -8.28 -2.37
CA PHE A 426 -9.19 -8.02 -1.36
C PHE A 426 -8.92 -9.23 -0.48
N ILE A 427 -7.67 -9.32 -0.02
CA ILE A 427 -7.20 -10.20 1.04
C ILE A 427 -6.57 -9.29 2.10
N LEU A 428 -7.11 -9.31 3.31
CA LEU A 428 -6.60 -8.51 4.43
C LEU A 428 -6.01 -9.43 5.49
N CYS A 429 -4.81 -9.13 5.97
CA CYS A 429 -4.21 -9.83 7.11
C CYS A 429 -3.97 -8.83 8.24
N THR A 430 -4.38 -9.19 9.45
CA THR A 430 -4.07 -8.43 10.66
C THR A 430 -4.09 -9.35 11.88
N ASN A 431 -3.23 -9.07 12.87
CA ASN A 431 -3.30 -9.74 14.14
C ASN A 431 -4.54 -9.29 14.93
N ASN A 432 -4.89 -10.05 15.95
CA ASN A 432 -5.99 -9.72 16.87
C ASN A 432 -5.46 -9.17 18.19
N GLU A 433 -4.54 -8.21 18.10
CA GLU A 433 -3.96 -7.55 19.25
C GLU A 433 -5.00 -6.76 20.03
N ILE A 434 -4.88 -6.80 21.35
CA ILE A 434 -5.77 -6.08 22.27
C ILE A 434 -4.99 -4.90 22.85
N LYS A 435 -5.55 -3.68 22.76
CA LYS A 435 -4.95 -2.50 23.40
C LYS A 435 -4.75 -2.74 24.88
N GLU A 436 -3.56 -2.43 25.39
CA GLU A 436 -3.15 -2.69 26.78
C GLU A 436 -4.16 -2.15 27.80
N GLU A 437 -4.65 -0.92 27.60
CA GLU A 437 -5.66 -0.31 28.47
C GLU A 437 -6.98 -1.11 28.50
N LYS A 438 -7.45 -1.58 27.33
CA LYS A 438 -8.67 -2.39 27.25
C LYS A 438 -8.49 -3.76 27.89
N LEU A 439 -7.33 -4.36 27.68
CA LEU A 439 -6.99 -5.64 28.28
C LEU A 439 -6.97 -5.53 29.80
N LEU A 440 -6.26 -4.52 30.33
CA LEU A 440 -6.19 -4.28 31.76
C LEU A 440 -7.58 -4.02 32.37
N ASN A 441 -8.39 -3.16 31.76
CA ASN A 441 -9.75 -2.88 32.21
C ASN A 441 -10.63 -4.14 32.22
N PHE A 442 -10.49 -5.01 31.21
CA PHE A 442 -11.20 -6.29 31.16
C PHE A 442 -10.75 -7.24 32.25
N GLN A 443 -9.44 -7.39 32.47
CA GLN A 443 -8.86 -8.22 33.51
C GLN A 443 -9.24 -7.71 34.91
N GLU A 444 -9.14 -6.41 35.18
CA GLU A 444 -9.51 -5.82 36.46
C GLU A 444 -11.00 -5.94 36.77
N LYS A 445 -11.84 -5.88 35.75
CA LYS A 445 -13.30 -6.10 35.91
C LYS A 445 -13.62 -7.51 36.41
N LEU A 446 -12.86 -8.52 36.01
CA LEU A 446 -13.12 -9.91 36.34
C LEU A 446 -12.31 -10.38 37.56
N LEU A 447 -11.10 -9.90 37.74
CA LEU A 447 -10.16 -10.38 38.79
C LEU A 447 -9.98 -9.37 39.93
N GLY A 448 -10.51 -8.15 39.78
CA GLY A 448 -10.16 -7.02 40.64
C GLY A 448 -8.83 -6.37 40.25
N SER A 449 -8.55 -5.22 40.83
CA SER A 449 -7.35 -4.45 40.50
C SER A 449 -6.06 -5.24 40.76
N LYS A 450 -5.11 -5.15 39.81
CA LYS A 450 -3.82 -5.83 39.90
C LYS A 450 -3.08 -5.44 41.21
N PRO A 451 -2.70 -6.39 42.07
CA PRO A 451 -1.96 -6.09 43.28
C PRO A 451 -0.63 -5.42 42.92
N GLN A 452 -0.33 -4.28 43.55
CA GLN A 452 0.89 -3.54 43.30
C GLN A 452 2.06 -4.07 44.17
N LYS A 453 3.26 -4.13 43.59
CA LYS A 453 4.46 -4.43 44.35
C LYS A 453 4.69 -3.36 45.42
N TYR A 454 5.11 -3.78 46.63
CA TYR A 454 5.51 -2.82 47.63
C TYR A 454 6.74 -2.03 47.23
N THR A 455 6.70 -0.71 47.43
CA THR A 455 7.86 0.16 47.25
C THR A 455 8.98 -0.18 48.24
N GLN A 456 10.20 0.22 47.96
CA GLN A 456 11.33 -0.02 48.87
C GLN A 456 11.13 0.59 50.27
N LYS A 457 10.38 1.68 50.39
CA LYS A 457 10.02 2.30 51.67
C LYS A 457 9.04 1.43 52.45
N GLN A 458 7.99 0.95 51.81
CA GLN A 458 7.00 0.04 52.41
C GLN A 458 7.62 -1.29 52.83
N LYS A 459 8.55 -1.87 52.05
CA LYS A 459 9.25 -3.12 52.36
C LYS A 459 10.08 -3.04 53.66
N LYS A 460 10.48 -1.84 54.09
CA LYS A 460 11.23 -1.66 55.36
C LYS A 460 10.32 -1.70 56.58
N GLU A 461 9.02 -1.50 56.41
CA GLU A 461 8.03 -1.43 57.50
C GLU A 461 7.16 -2.70 57.60
N LEU A 462 7.32 -3.65 56.64
CA LEU A 462 6.53 -4.88 56.55
C LEU A 462 7.35 -6.12 56.92
N SER A 463 6.67 -7.15 57.40
CA SER A 463 7.28 -8.47 57.64
C SER A 463 7.61 -9.18 56.31
N GLN A 464 8.54 -10.11 56.36
CA GLN A 464 8.86 -10.96 55.23
C GLN A 464 7.65 -11.77 54.74
N GLU A 465 6.80 -12.23 55.64
CA GLU A 465 5.58 -12.99 55.33
C GLU A 465 4.58 -12.14 54.53
N GLU A 466 4.41 -10.86 54.88
CA GLU A 466 3.51 -9.93 54.15
C GLU A 466 4.05 -9.65 52.75
N ILE A 467 5.37 -9.52 52.58
CA ILE A 467 6.00 -9.31 51.27
C ILE A 467 5.81 -10.54 50.40
N ILE A 468 6.10 -11.76 50.91
CA ILE A 468 5.92 -13.01 50.17
C ILE A 468 4.46 -13.22 49.79
N LYS A 469 3.51 -12.97 50.72
CA LYS A 469 2.09 -13.08 50.42
C LYS A 469 1.69 -12.17 49.28
N ARG A 470 2.17 -10.93 49.29
CA ARG A 470 1.86 -9.95 48.20
C ARG A 470 2.44 -10.41 46.86
N ASP A 471 3.66 -10.94 46.83
CA ASP A 471 4.28 -11.43 45.60
C ASP A 471 3.51 -12.66 45.06
N LEU A 472 3.04 -13.56 45.94
CA LEU A 472 2.15 -14.68 45.57
C LEU A 472 0.78 -14.20 45.01
N ASP A 473 0.20 -13.16 45.60
CA ASP A 473 -1.05 -12.57 45.11
C ASP A 473 -0.88 -11.97 43.71
N ILE A 474 0.28 -11.36 43.42
CA ILE A 474 0.65 -10.84 42.11
C ILE A 474 0.81 -11.98 41.09
N GLU A 475 1.59 -13.01 41.43
CA GLU A 475 1.79 -14.18 40.56
C GLU A 475 0.46 -14.88 40.21
N LYS A 476 -0.41 -15.04 41.23
CA LYS A 476 -1.75 -15.60 41.01
C LYS A 476 -2.57 -14.74 40.07
N TRP A 477 -2.61 -13.43 40.31
CA TRP A 477 -3.33 -12.51 39.45
C TRP A 477 -2.80 -12.55 38.00
N GLU A 478 -1.50 -12.54 37.78
CA GLU A 478 -0.87 -12.60 36.47
C GLU A 478 -1.18 -13.91 35.75
N LYS A 479 -1.19 -15.04 36.48
CA LYS A 479 -1.59 -16.35 35.95
C LYS A 479 -3.05 -16.36 35.49
N ASP A 480 -3.96 -15.88 36.37
CA ASP A 480 -5.39 -15.83 36.06
C ASP A 480 -5.66 -14.83 34.91
N ALA A 481 -4.98 -13.69 34.90
CA ALA A 481 -5.04 -12.70 33.81
C ALA A 481 -4.55 -13.27 32.48
N SER A 482 -3.50 -14.08 32.47
CA SER A 482 -3.00 -14.76 31.28
C SER A 482 -4.00 -15.80 30.76
N ALA A 483 -4.69 -16.51 31.64
CA ALA A 483 -5.72 -17.46 31.23
C ALA A 483 -6.92 -16.77 30.55
N LEU A 484 -7.25 -15.54 30.94
CA LEU A 484 -8.32 -14.76 30.33
C LEU A 484 -8.04 -14.40 28.86
N LEU A 485 -6.77 -14.30 28.44
CA LEU A 485 -6.39 -14.00 27.06
C LEU A 485 -6.97 -15.00 26.05
N GLN A 486 -7.19 -16.25 26.46
CA GLN A 486 -7.72 -17.31 25.61
C GLN A 486 -9.25 -17.36 25.61
N THR A 487 -9.93 -16.56 26.41
CA THR A 487 -11.39 -16.55 26.44
C THR A 487 -11.96 -15.86 25.21
N LYS A 488 -13.15 -16.32 24.75
CA LYS A 488 -13.84 -15.73 23.61
C LYS A 488 -14.13 -14.25 23.83
N GLU A 489 -14.55 -13.88 25.03
CA GLU A 489 -14.88 -12.51 25.43
C GLU A 489 -13.65 -11.58 25.34
N CYS A 490 -12.48 -12.04 25.77
CA CYS A 490 -11.24 -11.29 25.67
C CYS A 490 -10.82 -11.12 24.19
N GLN A 491 -10.89 -12.19 23.42
CA GLN A 491 -10.54 -12.18 21.99
C GLN A 491 -11.43 -11.23 21.17
N GLU A 492 -12.69 -10.98 21.58
CA GLU A 492 -13.57 -10.00 20.92
C GLU A 492 -13.08 -8.55 21.07
N LEU A 493 -12.19 -8.25 22.02
CA LEU A 493 -11.60 -6.93 22.21
C LEU A 493 -10.48 -6.60 21.23
N GLY A 494 -9.93 -7.62 20.57
CA GLY A 494 -8.80 -7.47 19.67
C GLY A 494 -9.14 -6.72 18.37
N ILE A 495 -8.14 -6.08 17.79
CA ILE A 495 -8.26 -5.17 16.63
C ILE A 495 -8.96 -5.83 15.43
N CYS A 496 -8.56 -7.07 15.09
CA CYS A 496 -9.15 -7.78 13.95
C CYS A 496 -10.67 -7.91 14.09
N ARG A 497 -11.15 -8.26 15.28
CA ARG A 497 -12.58 -8.53 15.56
C ARG A 497 -13.38 -7.29 15.85
N SER A 498 -12.80 -6.35 16.63
CA SER A 498 -13.52 -5.17 17.12
C SER A 498 -13.45 -3.98 16.15
N ALA A 499 -12.41 -3.86 15.31
CA ALA A 499 -12.26 -2.76 14.37
C ALA A 499 -12.36 -3.25 12.92
N THR A 500 -11.43 -4.11 12.46
CA THR A 500 -11.32 -4.51 11.04
C THR A 500 -12.60 -5.18 10.54
N TYR A 501 -13.03 -6.25 11.21
CA TYR A 501 -14.24 -6.98 10.85
C TYR A 501 -15.49 -6.11 10.93
N GLN A 502 -15.63 -5.30 11.99
CA GLN A 502 -16.81 -4.43 12.17
C GLN A 502 -16.87 -3.35 11.08
N ARG A 503 -15.74 -2.77 10.68
CA ARG A 503 -15.69 -1.83 9.56
C ARG A 503 -16.17 -2.47 8.26
N LEU A 504 -15.64 -3.64 7.91
CA LEU A 504 -16.05 -4.35 6.70
C LEU A 504 -17.53 -4.71 6.74
N LYS A 505 -18.03 -5.20 7.90
CA LYS A 505 -19.44 -5.49 8.12
C LYS A 505 -20.31 -4.24 7.94
N THR A 506 -19.90 -3.11 8.52
CA THR A 506 -20.62 -1.83 8.39
C THR A 506 -20.72 -1.39 6.92
N VAL A 507 -19.62 -1.48 6.16
CA VAL A 507 -19.61 -1.12 4.75
C VAL A 507 -20.50 -2.04 3.91
N ILE A 508 -20.47 -3.36 4.18
CA ILE A 508 -21.27 -4.35 3.44
C ILE A 508 -22.75 -4.20 3.77
N THR A 509 -23.10 -4.07 5.05
CA THR A 509 -24.50 -4.09 5.50
C THR A 509 -25.15 -2.71 5.51
N GLY A 510 -24.37 -1.65 5.52
CA GLY A 510 -24.86 -0.27 5.69
C GLY A 510 -25.26 0.10 7.12
N LYS A 511 -24.94 -0.74 8.12
CA LYS A 511 -25.29 -0.53 9.53
C LYS A 511 -24.04 -0.46 10.40
N THR A 512 -24.02 0.49 11.34
CA THR A 512 -22.95 0.61 12.34
C THR A 512 -23.01 -0.54 13.35
N ILE A 513 -21.97 -0.65 14.21
CA ILE A 513 -21.95 -1.63 15.31
C ILE A 513 -23.14 -1.44 16.31
N LYS A 514 -23.71 -0.23 16.37
CA LYS A 514 -24.89 0.10 17.18
C LYS A 514 -26.21 -0.02 16.40
N GLU A 515 -26.20 -0.71 15.26
CA GLU A 515 -27.35 -0.90 14.35
C GLU A 515 -27.92 0.42 13.76
N ASN A 516 -27.23 1.55 13.87
CA ASN A 516 -27.61 2.79 13.20
C ASN A 516 -27.37 2.68 11.68
N LYS A 517 -28.16 3.40 10.87
CA LYS A 517 -27.93 3.48 9.43
C LYS A 517 -26.65 4.27 9.16
N TYR A 518 -25.68 3.62 8.49
CA TYR A 518 -24.46 4.23 7.99
C TYR A 518 -24.59 4.60 6.51
N SER A 519 -25.05 3.65 5.69
CA SER A 519 -25.22 3.82 4.24
C SER A 519 -26.28 2.85 3.71
N ASP A 520 -26.43 2.75 2.39
CA ASP A 520 -27.27 1.72 1.77
C ASP A 520 -26.55 0.36 1.64
N GLY A 521 -25.32 0.28 2.13
CA GLY A 521 -24.46 -0.87 2.02
C GLY A 521 -23.81 -1.03 0.63
N ILE A 522 -22.76 -1.85 0.60
CA ILE A 522 -22.08 -2.28 -0.65
C ILE A 522 -22.06 -3.80 -0.63
N PRO A 523 -22.95 -4.48 -1.37
CA PRO A 523 -23.05 -5.93 -1.33
C PRO A 523 -21.72 -6.59 -1.71
N ALA A 524 -21.14 -7.37 -0.79
CA ALA A 524 -19.93 -8.14 -0.99
C ALA A 524 -19.95 -9.39 -0.09
N ASN A 525 -19.21 -10.43 -0.49
CA ASN A 525 -19.02 -11.62 0.33
C ASN A 525 -17.67 -11.57 1.02
N LEU A 526 -17.63 -11.94 2.30
CA LEU A 526 -16.44 -11.96 3.12
C LEU A 526 -16.35 -13.29 3.86
N LYS A 527 -15.22 -13.97 3.72
CA LYS A 527 -14.84 -15.09 4.59
C LYS A 527 -13.82 -14.62 5.62
N TYR A 528 -13.94 -15.19 6.81
CA TYR A 528 -13.10 -14.90 7.95
C TYR A 528 -12.31 -16.14 8.33
N TYR A 529 -11.00 -16.10 8.18
CA TYR A 529 -10.11 -17.18 8.55
C TYR A 529 -9.19 -16.74 9.70
N LYS A 530 -8.86 -17.69 10.55
CA LYS A 530 -7.87 -17.53 11.61
C LYS A 530 -6.68 -18.43 11.33
N THR A 531 -5.47 -17.93 11.55
CA THR A 531 -4.28 -18.77 11.51
C THR A 531 -4.26 -19.71 12.69
N ASP A 532 -4.04 -21.00 12.43
CA ASP A 532 -3.81 -22.05 13.41
C ASP A 532 -2.60 -22.88 13.00
N PHE A 533 -2.25 -23.88 13.78
CA PHE A 533 -1.05 -24.70 13.59
C PHE A 533 -1.36 -26.18 13.73
N VAL A 534 -0.78 -26.97 12.86
CA VAL A 534 -0.70 -28.44 12.94
C VAL A 534 0.72 -28.81 13.33
N ASP A 535 0.90 -29.49 14.45
CA ASP A 535 2.21 -29.91 14.91
C ASP A 535 2.85 -30.90 13.94
N LYS A 536 4.14 -30.76 13.64
CA LYS A 536 4.87 -31.66 12.74
C LYS A 536 5.10 -33.05 13.35
N TYR A 537 5.12 -33.12 14.66
CA TYR A 537 5.40 -34.34 15.43
C TYR A 537 4.41 -34.45 16.58
N SER A 538 4.04 -35.69 16.92
CA SER A 538 3.22 -36.02 18.07
C SER A 538 3.73 -37.32 18.69
N ASP A 539 3.57 -37.49 20.00
CA ASP A 539 3.84 -38.75 20.70
C ASP A 539 2.73 -39.78 20.50
N ASP A 540 1.63 -39.41 19.85
CA ASP A 540 0.53 -40.30 19.48
C ASP A 540 0.94 -41.18 18.28
N PRO A 541 0.99 -42.52 18.43
CA PRO A 541 1.37 -43.44 17.34
C PRO A 541 0.40 -43.41 16.14
N ASP A 542 -0.85 -42.97 16.34
CA ASP A 542 -1.86 -42.84 15.31
C ASP A 542 -1.93 -41.43 14.69
N TYR A 543 -0.94 -40.56 15.00
CA TYR A 543 -0.85 -39.24 14.44
C TYR A 543 -0.23 -39.26 13.04
N PHE A 544 -1.05 -38.90 12.01
CA PHE A 544 -0.61 -38.67 10.64
C PHE A 544 -0.83 -37.22 10.28
N ILE A 545 0.26 -36.48 10.05
CA ILE A 545 0.22 -35.05 9.76
C ILE A 545 -0.61 -34.74 8.50
N GLU A 546 -0.60 -35.63 7.51
CA GLU A 546 -1.36 -35.49 6.27
C GLU A 546 -2.86 -35.46 6.55
N ASP A 547 -3.36 -36.33 7.42
CA ASP A 547 -4.78 -36.37 7.79
C ASP A 547 -5.20 -35.08 8.50
N LYS A 548 -4.32 -34.54 9.37
CA LYS A 548 -4.56 -33.28 10.04
C LYS A 548 -4.56 -32.09 9.09
N LEU A 549 -3.67 -32.05 8.10
CA LEU A 549 -3.64 -31.01 7.10
C LEU A 549 -4.85 -31.07 6.16
N MET A 550 -5.39 -32.25 5.91
CA MET A 550 -6.59 -32.43 5.08
C MET A 550 -7.85 -31.83 5.71
N GLU A 551 -7.90 -31.67 7.04
CA GLU A 551 -9.01 -31.01 7.74
C GLU A 551 -9.16 -29.53 7.30
N TYR A 552 -8.08 -28.89 6.81
CA TYR A 552 -8.00 -27.47 6.41
C TYR A 552 -7.88 -27.26 4.89
N ILE A 553 -8.05 -28.32 4.09
CA ILE A 553 -7.82 -28.23 2.63
C ILE A 553 -8.87 -27.36 1.93
N VAL A 554 -10.11 -27.35 2.44
CA VAL A 554 -11.21 -26.59 1.86
C VAL A 554 -10.93 -25.09 1.93
N GLU A 555 -10.42 -24.61 3.06
CA GLU A 555 -10.03 -23.22 3.27
C GLU A 555 -8.95 -22.78 2.27
N MET A 556 -7.95 -23.63 2.06
CA MET A 556 -6.87 -23.35 1.10
C MET A 556 -7.39 -23.31 -0.35
N ILE A 557 -8.29 -24.23 -0.73
CA ILE A 557 -8.89 -24.25 -2.07
C ILE A 557 -9.80 -23.04 -2.29
N GLN A 558 -10.61 -22.66 -1.30
CA GLN A 558 -11.47 -21.48 -1.38
C GLN A 558 -10.63 -20.20 -1.50
N LEU A 559 -9.56 -20.10 -0.71
CA LEU A 559 -8.63 -18.96 -0.75
C LEU A 559 -7.95 -18.88 -2.13
N GLU A 560 -7.40 -19.99 -2.63
CA GLU A 560 -6.69 -20.03 -3.92
C GLU A 560 -7.58 -19.60 -5.09
N ASN A 561 -8.82 -20.04 -5.12
CA ASN A 561 -9.73 -19.76 -6.22
C ASN A 561 -10.54 -18.46 -6.00
N GLY A 562 -10.61 -17.98 -4.77
CA GLY A 562 -11.39 -16.79 -4.39
C GLY A 562 -12.88 -16.98 -4.67
N ILE A 563 -13.40 -18.20 -4.49
CA ILE A 563 -14.80 -18.58 -4.71
C ILE A 563 -15.32 -19.43 -3.53
N ARG A 564 -16.62 -19.35 -3.29
CA ARG A 564 -17.31 -20.19 -2.32
C ARG A 564 -17.46 -21.60 -2.86
N ILE A 565 -17.09 -22.58 -2.04
CA ILE A 565 -17.37 -23.98 -2.27
C ILE A 565 -18.56 -24.33 -1.39
N ASP A 566 -19.70 -24.64 -2.00
CA ASP A 566 -20.86 -25.14 -1.28
C ASP A 566 -20.61 -26.62 -0.96
N ASN A 567 -20.75 -27.02 0.30
CA ASN A 567 -20.60 -28.39 0.75
C ASN A 567 -21.73 -29.29 0.23
#